data_ae671ae2c3b44064c66017ae5f9bd1f0
#
_entry.id   ae671ae2c3b44064c66017ae5f9bd1f0
#
_cell.length_a   1.000
_cell.length_b   1.000
_cell.length_c   1.000
_cell.angle_alpha   90.00
_cell.angle_beta   90.00
_cell.angle_gamma   90.00
#
_symmetry.space_group_name_H-M   'P 1'
#
loop_
_entity.id
_entity.type
_entity.pdbx_description
1 polymer ?
#
loop_
_entity_poly.entity_id
_entity_poly.type
_entity_poly.pdbx_seq_one_letter_code
_entity_poly.pdbx_strand_id
1 'polypeptide(L)'
;AIHFGAETWPNAGFLKLFDERLVACCAPEFLARHPVGQARDLLTLPLLQLETRPSAWPTWFRQHGIEAPLPYGMLFDQFGPMIQSAIFGLGVALLPEFLAKTEFADGRLVSAWGRPTVGDGSYFLVWPKVGAWYPPLQSFRTWLTEEASDPDGTANLPG
;
A
#
# COMPACT_ATOMS: atom_id res chain seq x y z
N ALA A 1 14.94 -9.47 -6.50
CA ALA A 1 14.41 -8.43 -5.60
C ALA A 1 12.91 -8.25 -5.84
N ILE A 2 12.18 -7.75 -4.84
CA ILE A 2 10.79 -7.34 -5.03
C ILE A 2 10.78 -5.86 -5.40
N HIS A 3 10.09 -5.54 -6.49
CA HIS A 3 9.94 -4.18 -6.99
C HIS A 3 8.46 -3.80 -7.11
N PHE A 4 8.18 -2.54 -6.86
CA PHE A 4 6.91 -1.90 -7.17
C PHE A 4 7.03 -1.13 -8.49
N GLY A 5 5.99 -1.20 -9.33
CA GLY A 5 5.93 -0.43 -10.57
C GLY A 5 5.15 -1.13 -11.69
N ALA A 6 5.57 -0.86 -12.91
CA ALA A 6 5.05 -1.49 -14.12
C ALA A 6 6.08 -2.50 -14.70
N GLU A 7 5.67 -3.33 -15.63
CA GLU A 7 6.49 -4.37 -16.28
C GLU A 7 7.56 -3.76 -17.21
N THR A 8 8.57 -3.09 -16.66
CA THR A 8 9.55 -2.30 -17.45
C THR A 8 11.02 -2.68 -17.16
N TRP A 9 11.32 -3.97 -16.93
CA TRP A 9 12.70 -4.41 -16.64
C TRP A 9 13.33 -5.10 -17.86
N PRO A 10 14.05 -4.36 -18.72
CA PRO A 10 14.77 -4.96 -19.84
C PRO A 10 15.83 -5.93 -19.32
N ASN A 11 15.97 -7.10 -19.96
CA ASN A 11 16.93 -8.15 -19.62
C ASN A 11 16.75 -8.81 -18.25
N ALA A 12 15.62 -8.64 -17.58
CA ALA A 12 15.26 -9.35 -16.38
C ALA A 12 14.12 -10.35 -16.62
N GLY A 13 14.06 -11.40 -15.82
CA GLY A 13 12.85 -12.18 -15.62
C GLY A 13 12.03 -11.52 -14.53
N PHE A 14 10.72 -11.57 -14.63
CA PHE A 14 9.83 -11.06 -13.59
C PHE A 14 8.59 -11.94 -13.43
N LEU A 15 8.00 -11.85 -12.25
CA LEU A 15 6.75 -12.49 -11.88
C LEU A 15 5.90 -11.45 -11.15
N LYS A 16 4.71 -11.17 -11.67
CA LYS A 16 3.74 -10.34 -10.97
C LYS A 16 3.24 -11.10 -9.74
N LEU A 17 3.33 -10.47 -8.59
CA LEU A 17 2.85 -11.03 -7.32
C LEU A 17 1.40 -10.64 -7.07
N PHE A 18 1.12 -9.33 -7.01
CA PHE A 18 -0.23 -8.79 -6.84
C PHE A 18 -0.30 -7.33 -7.25
N ASP A 19 -1.53 -6.85 -7.49
CA ASP A 19 -1.81 -5.43 -7.68
C ASP A 19 -1.80 -4.71 -6.34
N GLU A 20 -1.27 -3.50 -6.30
CA GLU A 20 -1.35 -2.68 -5.11
C GLU A 20 -2.81 -2.30 -4.84
N ARG A 21 -3.22 -2.46 -3.60
CA ARG A 21 -4.48 -1.96 -3.10
C ARG A 21 -4.19 -0.98 -1.98
N LEU A 22 -4.74 0.22 -2.07
CA LEU A 22 -4.52 1.32 -1.15
C LEU A 22 -5.75 1.56 -0.29
N VAL A 23 -5.53 1.80 1.00
CA VAL A 23 -6.56 2.18 1.95
C VAL A 23 -6.22 3.52 2.59
N ALA A 24 -7.19 4.45 2.59
CA ALA A 24 -7.09 5.68 3.35
C ALA A 24 -7.38 5.37 4.83
N CYS A 25 -6.42 5.61 5.72
CA CYS A 25 -6.52 5.23 7.11
C CYS A 25 -5.89 6.25 8.07
N CYS A 26 -6.36 6.27 9.30
CA CYS A 26 -5.90 7.16 10.36
C CYS A 26 -6.13 6.53 11.73
N ALA A 27 -5.64 7.18 12.80
CA ALA A 27 -5.95 6.77 14.15
C ALA A 27 -7.45 6.92 14.45
N PRO A 28 -8.06 6.01 15.26
CA PRO A 28 -9.48 6.11 15.65
C PRO A 28 -9.84 7.45 16.28
N GLU A 29 -8.97 7.98 17.16
CA GLU A 29 -9.18 9.27 17.83
C GLU A 29 -9.10 10.45 16.85
N PHE A 30 -8.29 10.34 15.80
CA PHE A 30 -8.25 11.33 14.74
C PHE A 30 -9.57 11.36 13.99
N LEU A 31 -10.08 10.20 13.59
CA LEU A 31 -11.36 10.08 12.88
C LEU A 31 -12.54 10.55 13.73
N ALA A 32 -12.52 10.28 15.04
CA ALA A 32 -13.55 10.76 15.97
C ALA A 32 -13.60 12.30 16.06
N ARG A 33 -12.44 12.96 15.98
CA ARG A 33 -12.33 14.43 15.96
C ARG A 33 -12.60 15.07 14.61
N HIS A 34 -12.40 14.31 13.54
CA HIS A 34 -12.54 14.75 12.15
C HIS A 34 -13.43 13.75 11.37
N PRO A 35 -14.75 13.74 11.63
CA PRO A 35 -15.65 12.80 10.98
C PRO A 35 -15.61 12.95 9.45
N VAL A 36 -15.52 11.84 8.74
CA VAL A 36 -15.48 11.77 7.28
C VAL A 36 -16.78 11.12 6.80
N GLY A 37 -17.66 11.89 6.19
CA GLY A 37 -18.92 11.41 5.64
C GLY A 37 -18.85 11.09 4.14
N GLN A 38 -17.87 11.63 3.43
CA GLN A 38 -17.64 11.43 2.01
C GLN A 38 -16.16 11.61 1.66
N ALA A 39 -15.71 11.05 0.55
CA ALA A 39 -14.30 11.10 0.14
C ALA A 39 -13.75 12.55 0.04
N ARG A 40 -14.59 13.52 -0.36
CA ARG A 40 -14.21 14.92 -0.49
C ARG A 40 -13.80 15.57 0.84
N ASP A 41 -14.29 15.07 1.96
CA ASP A 41 -13.97 15.63 3.29
C ASP A 41 -12.49 15.47 3.63
N LEU A 42 -11.84 14.45 3.06
CA LEU A 42 -10.39 14.25 3.22
C LEU A 42 -9.54 15.39 2.66
N LEU A 43 -10.05 16.19 1.71
CA LEU A 43 -9.32 17.35 1.17
C LEU A 43 -9.03 18.43 2.21
N THR A 44 -9.78 18.47 3.30
CA THR A 44 -9.64 19.44 4.38
C THR A 44 -8.74 18.97 5.52
N LEU A 45 -8.28 17.73 5.45
CA LEU A 45 -7.47 17.08 6.49
C LEU A 45 -6.00 17.02 6.08
N PRO A 46 -5.07 16.93 7.06
CA PRO A 46 -3.68 16.66 6.75
C PRO A 46 -3.53 15.28 6.09
N LEU A 47 -3.02 15.23 4.85
CA LEU A 47 -2.79 14.00 4.11
C LEU A 47 -1.32 13.65 4.15
N LEU A 48 -0.98 12.50 4.74
CA LEU A 48 0.38 12.01 4.80
C LEU A 48 0.76 11.43 3.45
N GLN A 49 1.92 11.84 2.92
CA GLN A 49 2.34 11.54 1.56
C GLN A 49 3.67 10.82 1.55
N LEU A 50 3.83 9.90 0.60
CA LEU A 50 5.11 9.26 0.34
C LEU A 50 5.79 9.93 -0.85
N GLU A 51 7.03 10.38 -0.69
CA GLU A 51 7.82 11.09 -1.70
C GLU A 51 7.94 10.26 -3.00
N THR A 52 8.11 8.96 -2.87
CA THR A 52 8.24 8.03 -4.01
C THR A 52 6.91 7.73 -4.69
N ARG A 53 5.79 8.21 -4.16
CA ARG A 53 4.42 7.99 -4.65
C ARG A 53 3.63 9.29 -4.78
N PRO A 54 4.10 10.29 -5.52
CA PRO A 54 3.46 11.62 -5.57
C PRO A 54 2.06 11.60 -6.21
N SER A 55 1.77 10.59 -7.04
CA SER A 55 0.47 10.42 -7.70
C SER A 55 -0.56 9.70 -6.85
N ALA A 56 -0.20 9.11 -5.70
CA ALA A 56 -1.08 8.22 -4.94
C ALA A 56 -2.39 8.91 -4.53
N TRP A 57 -2.33 10.05 -3.83
CA TRP A 57 -3.51 10.81 -3.45
C TRP A 57 -4.28 11.39 -4.65
N PRO A 58 -3.64 12.03 -5.65
CA PRO A 58 -4.33 12.48 -6.85
C PRO A 58 -5.09 11.37 -7.57
N THR A 59 -4.50 10.19 -7.72
CA THR A 59 -5.16 9.03 -8.32
C THR A 59 -6.32 8.53 -7.47
N TRP A 60 -6.13 8.43 -6.16
CA TRP A 60 -7.19 8.03 -5.22
C TRP A 60 -8.41 8.98 -5.32
N PHE A 61 -8.20 10.28 -5.29
CA PHE A 61 -9.29 11.26 -5.43
C PHE A 61 -9.98 11.15 -6.78
N ARG A 62 -9.22 10.99 -7.87
CA ARG A 62 -9.79 10.82 -9.22
C ARG A 62 -10.67 9.58 -9.31
N GLN A 63 -10.28 8.48 -8.68
CA GLN A 63 -11.10 7.26 -8.61
C GLN A 63 -12.43 7.48 -7.88
N HIS A 64 -12.50 8.48 -7.01
CA HIS A 64 -13.73 8.90 -6.33
C HIS A 64 -14.45 10.08 -7.03
N GLY A 65 -14.09 10.38 -8.28
CA GLY A 65 -14.71 11.45 -9.07
C GLY A 65 -14.36 12.87 -8.59
N ILE A 66 -13.23 13.02 -7.89
CA ILE A 66 -12.81 14.30 -7.30
C ILE A 66 -11.53 14.77 -8.00
N GLU A 67 -11.58 15.94 -8.62
CA GLU A 67 -10.38 16.69 -8.99
C GLU A 67 -9.84 17.38 -7.74
N ALA A 68 -8.67 16.92 -7.27
CA ALA A 68 -8.05 17.46 -6.09
C ALA A 68 -6.85 18.34 -6.45
N PRO A 69 -6.66 19.48 -5.76
CA PRO A 69 -5.36 20.15 -5.77
C PRO A 69 -4.28 19.25 -5.19
N LEU A 70 -3.02 19.66 -5.29
CA LEU A 70 -1.92 18.95 -4.62
C LEU A 70 -2.28 18.81 -3.13
N PRO A 71 -2.16 17.60 -2.57
CA PRO A 71 -2.56 17.36 -1.20
C PRO A 71 -1.68 18.17 -0.24
N TYR A 72 -2.32 18.69 0.81
CA TYR A 72 -1.64 19.35 1.91
C TYR A 72 -1.33 18.32 3.01
N GLY A 73 -0.08 18.29 3.49
CA GLY A 73 0.32 17.41 4.57
C GLY A 73 1.82 17.12 4.58
N MET A 74 2.22 16.22 5.48
CA MET A 74 3.62 15.86 5.66
C MET A 74 4.09 14.88 4.59
N LEU A 75 5.35 15.04 4.15
CA LEU A 75 6.01 14.20 3.18
C LEU A 75 6.99 13.25 3.89
N PHE A 76 6.95 11.99 3.53
CA PHE A 76 7.79 10.91 4.08
C PHE A 76 8.56 10.22 2.96
N ASP A 77 9.74 9.73 3.28
CA ASP A 77 10.57 8.92 2.39
C ASP A 77 10.26 7.41 2.48
N GLN A 78 9.62 6.99 3.58
CA GLN A 78 9.31 5.59 3.88
C GLN A 78 7.92 5.40 4.50
N PHE A 79 7.34 4.22 4.29
CA PHE A 79 6.05 3.86 4.89
C PHE A 79 6.09 3.76 6.41
N GLY A 80 7.17 3.24 7.01
CA GLY A 80 7.26 3.04 8.46
C GLY A 80 7.00 4.31 9.27
N PRO A 81 7.76 5.39 9.07
CA PRO A 81 7.50 6.68 9.71
C PRO A 81 6.11 7.25 9.41
N MET A 82 5.60 7.07 8.17
CA MET A 82 4.26 7.53 7.79
C MET A 82 3.17 6.79 8.56
N ILE A 83 3.29 5.46 8.71
CA ILE A 83 2.39 4.63 9.51
C ILE A 83 2.36 5.10 10.96
N GLN A 84 3.54 5.30 11.58
CA GLN A 84 3.63 5.78 12.95
C GLN A 84 2.98 7.16 13.12
N SER A 85 3.19 8.06 12.16
CA SER A 85 2.56 9.38 12.17
C SER A 85 1.04 9.29 12.09
N ALA A 86 0.50 8.39 11.28
CA ALA A 86 -0.94 8.14 11.22
C ALA A 86 -1.48 7.60 12.55
N ILE A 87 -0.78 6.64 13.19
CA ILE A 87 -1.13 6.08 14.49
C ILE A 87 -1.15 7.17 15.58
N PHE A 88 -0.19 8.11 15.53
CA PHE A 88 -0.15 9.25 16.46
C PHE A 88 -1.14 10.36 16.12
N GLY A 89 -2.01 10.15 15.12
CA GLY A 89 -3.09 11.10 14.80
C GLY A 89 -2.62 12.36 14.10
N LEU A 90 -1.53 12.32 13.34
CA LEU A 90 -1.01 13.48 12.60
C LEU A 90 -1.70 13.70 11.26
N GLY A 91 -2.55 12.77 10.82
CA GLY A 91 -3.29 12.88 9.56
C GLY A 91 -3.79 11.55 9.03
N VAL A 92 -4.24 11.59 7.78
CA VAL A 92 -4.70 10.42 7.04
C VAL A 92 -3.60 9.94 6.12
N ALA A 93 -3.23 8.67 6.23
CA ALA A 93 -2.27 8.02 5.34
C ALA A 93 -2.99 7.21 4.27
N LEU A 94 -2.41 7.14 3.07
CA LEU A 94 -2.81 6.22 2.03
C LEU A 94 -1.78 5.08 1.99
N LEU A 95 -2.17 3.91 2.52
CA LEU A 95 -1.26 2.77 2.73
C LEU A 95 -1.63 1.59 1.85
N PRO A 96 -0.65 0.82 1.36
CA PRO A 96 -0.91 -0.53 0.88
C PRO A 96 -1.64 -1.36 1.93
N GLU A 97 -2.73 -2.02 1.53
CA GLU A 97 -3.60 -2.78 2.43
C GLU A 97 -2.83 -3.79 3.29
N PHE A 98 -1.86 -4.48 2.68
CA PHE A 98 -1.05 -5.48 3.39
C PHE A 98 -0.14 -4.87 4.48
N LEU A 99 0.30 -3.61 4.33
CA LEU A 99 1.07 -2.91 5.37
C LEU A 99 0.17 -2.41 6.51
N ALA A 100 -1.10 -2.14 6.23
CA ALA A 100 -2.06 -1.67 7.23
C ALA A 100 -2.72 -2.81 8.02
N LYS A 101 -2.62 -4.07 7.56
CA LYS A 101 -3.33 -5.23 8.10
C LYS A 101 -3.13 -5.40 9.61
N THR A 102 -1.89 -5.38 10.08
CA THR A 102 -1.56 -5.52 11.51
C THR A 102 -2.12 -4.36 12.32
N GLU A 103 -2.00 -3.13 11.82
CA GLU A 103 -2.47 -1.93 12.51
C GLU A 103 -4.00 -1.89 12.63
N PHE A 104 -4.70 -2.43 11.64
CA PHE A 104 -6.16 -2.61 11.70
C PHE A 104 -6.56 -3.71 12.69
N ALA A 105 -5.86 -4.84 12.68
CA ALA A 105 -6.13 -5.93 13.63
C ALA A 105 -5.93 -5.49 15.09
N ASP A 106 -4.91 -4.67 15.35
CA ASP A 106 -4.60 -4.12 16.68
C ASP A 106 -5.47 -2.90 17.05
N GLY A 107 -6.30 -2.41 16.13
CA GLY A 107 -7.15 -1.24 16.33
C GLY A 107 -6.40 0.09 16.42
N ARG A 108 -5.12 0.13 16.02
CA ARG A 108 -4.30 1.35 16.01
C ARG A 108 -4.62 2.27 14.83
N LEU A 109 -5.05 1.68 13.72
CA LEU A 109 -5.59 2.39 12.57
C LEU A 109 -6.99 1.90 12.23
N VAL A 110 -7.77 2.77 11.63
CA VAL A 110 -9.08 2.47 11.06
C VAL A 110 -9.17 3.05 9.65
N SER A 111 -10.06 2.52 8.81
CA SER A 111 -10.35 3.13 7.53
C SER A 111 -10.96 4.51 7.75
N ALA A 112 -10.35 5.53 7.15
CA ALA A 112 -10.88 6.89 7.18
C ALA A 112 -12.06 7.05 6.22
N TRP A 113 -12.04 6.33 5.09
CA TRP A 113 -13.10 6.34 4.10
C TRP A 113 -13.04 5.14 3.16
N GLY A 114 -14.21 4.54 2.93
CA GLY A 114 -14.41 3.58 1.84
C GLY A 114 -13.68 2.25 2.02
N ARG A 115 -13.62 1.52 0.92
CA ARG A 115 -12.88 0.26 0.79
C ARG A 115 -11.53 0.51 0.10
N PRO A 116 -10.57 -0.43 0.22
CA PRO A 116 -9.32 -0.34 -0.53
C PRO A 116 -9.57 -0.18 -2.04
N THR A 117 -8.80 0.69 -2.67
CA THR A 117 -8.83 0.96 -4.12
C THR A 117 -7.56 0.46 -4.79
N VAL A 118 -7.62 0.16 -6.08
CA VAL A 118 -6.43 -0.26 -6.83
C VAL A 118 -5.49 0.93 -6.97
N GLY A 119 -4.21 0.73 -6.64
CA GLY A 119 -3.14 1.71 -6.82
C GLY A 119 -2.64 1.79 -8.27
N ASP A 120 -1.63 2.63 -8.49
CA ASP A 120 -1.06 2.88 -9.83
C ASP A 120 -0.07 1.81 -10.31
N GLY A 121 0.24 0.80 -9.51
CA GLY A 121 1.23 -0.20 -9.83
C GLY A 121 0.97 -1.56 -9.19
N SER A 122 1.89 -2.46 -9.45
CA SER A 122 1.87 -3.83 -8.92
C SER A 122 3.21 -4.18 -8.30
N TYR A 123 3.23 -5.21 -7.49
CA TYR A 123 4.46 -5.77 -6.92
C TYR A 123 4.93 -6.94 -7.77
N PHE A 124 6.22 -6.96 -8.07
CA PHE A 124 6.87 -7.95 -8.91
C PHE A 124 8.10 -8.52 -8.21
N LEU A 125 8.28 -9.81 -8.32
CA LEU A 125 9.57 -10.43 -8.11
C LEU A 125 10.39 -10.29 -9.41
N VAL A 126 11.58 -9.70 -9.32
CA VAL A 126 12.46 -9.45 -10.47
C VAL A 126 13.81 -10.13 -10.24
N TRP A 127 14.35 -10.78 -11.26
CA TRP A 127 15.66 -11.46 -11.21
C TRP A 127 16.42 -11.31 -12.54
N PRO A 128 17.76 -11.37 -12.53
CA PRO A 128 18.53 -11.39 -13.76
C PRO A 128 18.20 -12.62 -14.62
N LYS A 129 18.12 -12.48 -15.94
CA LYS A 129 17.92 -13.62 -16.84
C LYS A 129 19.06 -14.64 -16.73
N VAL A 130 20.28 -14.16 -16.51
CA VAL A 130 21.44 -15.00 -16.21
C VAL A 130 21.24 -15.62 -14.83
N GLY A 131 21.22 -16.96 -14.76
CA GLY A 131 20.96 -17.68 -13.51
C GLY A 131 19.48 -17.86 -13.15
N ALA A 132 18.55 -17.61 -14.08
CA ALA A 132 17.11 -17.80 -13.87
C ALA A 132 16.71 -19.24 -13.43
N TRP A 133 17.54 -20.21 -13.70
CA TRP A 133 17.36 -21.64 -13.37
C TRP A 133 18.15 -22.09 -12.12
N TYR A 134 18.70 -21.14 -11.36
CA TYR A 134 19.30 -21.43 -10.06
C TYR A 134 18.27 -22.04 -9.10
N PRO A 135 18.47 -23.30 -8.60
CA PRO A 135 17.42 -24.03 -7.89
C PRO A 135 16.84 -23.29 -6.67
N PRO A 136 17.65 -22.60 -5.82
CA PRO A 136 17.09 -21.81 -4.72
C PRO A 136 16.17 -20.69 -5.18
N LEU A 137 16.45 -20.07 -6.33
CA LEU A 137 15.57 -19.03 -6.89
C LEU A 137 14.24 -19.63 -7.36
N GLN A 138 14.26 -20.82 -7.96
CA GLN A 138 13.05 -21.51 -8.37
C GLN A 138 12.18 -21.88 -7.16
N SER A 139 12.76 -22.44 -6.12
CA SER A 139 12.05 -22.76 -4.87
C SER A 139 11.46 -21.52 -4.22
N PHE A 140 12.23 -20.43 -4.16
CA PHE A 140 11.75 -19.15 -3.64
C PHE A 140 10.60 -18.56 -4.47
N ARG A 141 10.66 -18.66 -5.80
CA ARG A 141 9.58 -18.21 -6.69
C ARG A 141 8.30 -18.98 -6.44
N THR A 142 8.38 -20.31 -6.34
CA THR A 142 7.22 -21.16 -6.08
C THR A 142 6.58 -20.78 -4.74
N TRP A 143 7.39 -20.75 -3.69
CA TRP A 143 6.92 -20.35 -2.35
C TRP A 143 6.28 -18.96 -2.35
N LEU A 144 6.95 -17.94 -2.92
CA LEU A 144 6.43 -16.57 -2.94
C LEU A 144 5.15 -16.45 -3.77
N THR A 145 4.97 -17.25 -4.82
CA THR A 145 3.73 -17.27 -5.60
C THR A 145 2.58 -17.81 -4.76
N GLU A 146 2.82 -18.84 -3.98
CA GLU A 146 1.84 -19.45 -3.08
C GLU A 146 1.44 -18.45 -1.99
N GLU A 147 2.42 -17.81 -1.33
CA GLU A 147 2.18 -16.77 -0.32
C GLU A 147 1.43 -15.55 -0.88
N ALA A 148 1.79 -15.08 -2.07
CA ALA A 148 1.14 -13.94 -2.70
C ALA A 148 -0.29 -14.26 -3.18
N SER A 149 -0.63 -15.53 -3.39
CA SER A 149 -1.95 -16.00 -3.80
C SER A 149 -2.91 -16.21 -2.63
N ASP A 150 -2.39 -16.25 -1.39
CA ASP A 150 -3.17 -16.38 -0.15
C ASP A 150 -3.09 -15.08 0.69
N PRO A 151 -3.82 -14.02 0.32
CA PRO A 151 -3.77 -12.75 1.02
C PRO A 151 -4.33 -12.79 2.45
N ASP A 152 -5.02 -13.87 2.83
CA ASP A 152 -5.67 -14.03 4.15
C ASP A 152 -4.87 -14.91 5.13
N GLY A 153 -3.73 -15.46 4.70
CA GLY A 153 -2.77 -16.16 5.58
C GLY A 153 -3.33 -17.41 6.26
N THR A 154 -4.16 -18.20 5.54
CA THR A 154 -4.64 -19.51 6.01
C THR A 154 -3.68 -20.65 5.68
N ALA A 155 -2.52 -20.38 5.07
CA ALA A 155 -1.51 -21.39 4.84
C ALA A 155 -0.93 -21.85 6.19
N ASN A 156 -1.22 -23.10 6.52
CA ASN A 156 -0.72 -23.87 7.66
C ASN A 156 0.78 -23.65 7.87
N LEU A 157 1.14 -23.12 9.04
CA LEU A 157 2.48 -23.31 9.59
C LEU A 157 2.62 -24.80 9.92
N PRO A 158 3.61 -25.53 9.37
CA PRO A 158 3.90 -26.87 9.84
C PRO A 158 4.35 -26.79 11.29
N GLY A 159 3.69 -27.58 12.14
CA GLY A 159 4.01 -27.74 13.55
C GLY A 159 5.36 -28.38 13.81
#